data_5ea94724da9fdfe03c0e32b98671f16d
#
_entry.id   5ea94724da9fdfe03c0e32b98671f16d
#
_cell.length_a   1.000
_cell.length_b   1.000
_cell.length_c   1.000
_cell.angle_alpha   90.00
_cell.angle_beta   90.00
_cell.angle_gamma   90.00
#
_symmetry.space_group_name_H-M   'P 1'
#
loop_
_entity.id
_entity.type
_entity.pdbx_description
1 polymer ?
#
loop_
_entity_poly.entity_id
_entity_poly.type
_entity_poly.pdbx_seq_one_letter_code
_entity_poly.pdbx_strand_id
1 'polypeptide(L)'
;LLAAAGSAIGLGNLWKFPYLMGRNGGFTFLITYLVFVLILGVPVMMLEMSLGRYTGRDPVQSYKIVHPKAKIVGVFGVIAPFIILSYYSVIGGWIIKYIISYATTFDAPADFTAFIASPETVIWHLVFMALAIAICYKGVAGIEKASKIMLPALFVLLIIIMIRSVTLEGASVGLKFIFEPKGGFTLSSINAALGQVFYSLSLCMGITITYGSYLSKKENIPKSCGLIAGMDTMLAIFAGIAIFPAVFVFGLEPGQGPGLIFGTLPKVFEAMTGGSIFAIAFFTAITSAIALLEVVVSFAIDSWGWSRKKAVAVMGITVFCLGIPSALSFGVLGDITILNYSVFDFIGMI
;
A
#
# COMPACT_ATOMS: atom_id res chain seq x y z
N LEU A 1 -0.60 17.10 -6.58
CA LEU A 1 -1.14 15.97 -7.33
C LEU A 1 -0.26 14.72 -7.19
N LEU A 2 1.04 14.80 -7.52
CA LEU A 2 1.95 13.64 -7.46
C LEU A 2 2.09 13.03 -6.06
N ALA A 3 2.06 13.84 -5.01
CA ALA A 3 2.08 13.34 -3.64
C ALA A 3 0.79 12.56 -3.30
N ALA A 4 -0.37 13.04 -3.76
CA ALA A 4 -1.64 12.33 -3.61
C ALA A 4 -1.68 11.03 -4.46
N ALA A 5 -1.17 11.07 -5.70
CA ALA A 5 -1.01 9.85 -6.49
C ALA A 5 -0.06 8.85 -5.81
N GLY A 6 1.06 9.33 -5.24
CA GLY A 6 2.00 8.49 -4.50
C GLY A 6 1.45 7.90 -3.21
N SER A 7 0.38 8.46 -2.66
CA SER A 7 -0.32 7.87 -1.52
C SER A 7 -1.21 6.69 -1.90
N ALA A 8 -1.88 6.78 -3.04
CA ALA A 8 -2.72 5.71 -3.55
C ALA A 8 -1.88 4.58 -4.17
N ILE A 9 -0.88 4.95 -4.97
CA ILE A 9 -0.04 4.01 -5.72
C ILE A 9 1.08 3.49 -4.84
N GLY A 10 1.07 2.19 -4.52
CA GLY A 10 2.11 1.62 -3.68
C GLY A 10 2.00 0.12 -3.46
N LEU A 11 2.47 -0.31 -2.31
CA LEU A 11 2.52 -1.71 -1.93
C LEU A 11 1.14 -2.39 -1.96
N GLY A 12 0.06 -1.66 -1.65
CA GLY A 12 -1.31 -2.18 -1.70
C GLY A 12 -1.72 -2.73 -3.06
N ASN A 13 -1.31 -2.05 -4.13
CA ASN A 13 -1.58 -2.49 -5.51
C ASN A 13 -0.73 -3.70 -5.89
N LEU A 14 0.46 -3.82 -5.32
CA LEU A 14 1.41 -4.87 -5.69
C LEU A 14 1.15 -6.18 -4.96
N TRP A 15 0.70 -6.14 -3.69
CA TRP A 15 0.49 -7.37 -2.94
C TRP A 15 -0.97 -7.63 -2.55
N LYS A 16 -1.67 -6.63 -1.97
CA LYS A 16 -3.03 -6.83 -1.46
C LYS A 16 -4.03 -7.04 -2.59
N PHE A 17 -3.91 -6.27 -3.67
CA PHE A 17 -4.78 -6.42 -4.83
C PHE A 17 -4.64 -7.79 -5.51
N PRO A 18 -3.44 -8.27 -5.92
CA PRO A 18 -3.29 -9.60 -6.48
C PRO A 18 -3.71 -10.71 -5.49
N TYR A 19 -3.36 -10.58 -4.22
CA TYR A 19 -3.78 -11.52 -3.20
C TYR A 19 -5.31 -11.66 -3.11
N LEU A 20 -6.02 -10.54 -3.00
CA LEU A 20 -7.48 -10.54 -2.95
C LEU A 20 -8.09 -11.05 -4.26
N MET A 21 -7.53 -10.67 -5.39
CA MET A 21 -7.92 -11.17 -6.71
C MET A 21 -7.74 -12.67 -6.81
N GLY A 22 -6.62 -13.21 -6.31
CA GLY A 22 -6.34 -14.64 -6.26
C GLY A 22 -7.36 -15.44 -5.45
N ARG A 23 -7.79 -14.90 -4.30
CA ARG A 23 -8.79 -15.55 -3.42
C ARG A 23 -10.24 -15.40 -3.88
N ASN A 24 -10.54 -14.40 -4.69
CA ASN A 24 -11.92 -14.02 -5.01
C ASN A 24 -12.27 -14.19 -6.49
N GLY A 25 -11.64 -15.16 -7.19
CA GLY A 25 -12.04 -15.60 -8.51
C GLY A 25 -11.55 -14.75 -9.68
N GLY A 26 -10.38 -14.10 -9.54
CA GLY A 26 -9.68 -13.43 -10.64
C GLY A 26 -10.53 -12.38 -11.36
N PHE A 27 -11.10 -12.75 -12.52
CA PHE A 27 -11.93 -11.88 -13.35
C PHE A 27 -13.10 -11.24 -12.60
N THR A 28 -13.85 -12.03 -11.81
CA THR A 28 -15.03 -11.53 -11.08
C THR A 28 -14.66 -10.42 -10.09
N PHE A 29 -13.56 -10.61 -9.36
CA PHE A 29 -13.03 -9.59 -8.47
C PHE A 29 -12.60 -8.34 -9.25
N LEU A 30 -11.87 -8.50 -10.36
CA LEU A 30 -11.40 -7.38 -11.18
C LEU A 30 -12.55 -6.51 -11.67
N ILE A 31 -13.59 -7.11 -12.27
CA ILE A 31 -14.73 -6.36 -12.79
C ILE A 31 -15.49 -5.64 -11.66
N THR A 32 -15.71 -6.32 -10.53
CA THR A 32 -16.37 -5.72 -9.36
C THR A 32 -15.56 -4.54 -8.82
N TYR A 33 -14.24 -4.68 -8.74
CA TYR A 33 -13.33 -3.61 -8.34
C TYR A 33 -13.42 -2.40 -9.28
N LEU A 34 -13.36 -2.62 -10.59
CA LEU A 34 -13.45 -1.53 -11.60
C LEU A 34 -14.77 -0.76 -11.50
N VAL A 35 -15.88 -1.48 -11.33
CA VAL A 35 -17.20 -0.84 -11.14
C VAL A 35 -17.19 0.01 -9.88
N PHE A 36 -16.69 -0.50 -8.75
CA PHE A 36 -16.64 0.25 -7.50
C PHE A 36 -15.66 1.42 -7.53
N VAL A 37 -14.55 1.33 -8.25
CA VAL A 37 -13.67 2.49 -8.47
C VAL A 37 -14.43 3.64 -9.11
N LEU A 38 -15.25 3.36 -10.14
CA LEU A 38 -15.97 4.39 -10.88
C LEU A 38 -17.16 4.95 -10.09
N ILE A 39 -17.99 4.09 -9.47
CA ILE A 39 -19.24 4.54 -8.84
C ILE A 39 -19.10 5.00 -7.40
N LEU A 40 -18.05 4.56 -6.69
CA LEU A 40 -17.79 4.92 -5.31
C LEU A 40 -16.42 5.58 -5.14
N GLY A 41 -15.36 4.95 -5.66
CA GLY A 41 -13.98 5.39 -5.43
C GLY A 41 -13.75 6.84 -5.86
N VAL A 42 -13.99 7.16 -7.13
CA VAL A 42 -13.77 8.51 -7.65
C VAL A 42 -14.68 9.54 -6.97
N PRO A 43 -16.01 9.33 -6.82
CA PRO A 43 -16.86 10.29 -6.12
C PRO A 43 -16.47 10.54 -4.67
N VAL A 44 -16.16 9.50 -3.88
CA VAL A 44 -15.72 9.67 -2.50
C VAL A 44 -14.39 10.43 -2.43
N MET A 45 -13.43 10.10 -3.29
CA MET A 45 -12.16 10.84 -3.38
C MET A 45 -12.39 12.33 -3.69
N MET A 46 -13.31 12.64 -4.61
CA MET A 46 -13.65 14.03 -4.94
C MET A 46 -14.23 14.76 -3.73
N LEU A 47 -15.11 14.11 -2.96
CA LEU A 47 -15.70 14.69 -1.75
C LEU A 47 -14.63 14.97 -0.69
N GLU A 48 -13.78 14.00 -0.40
CA GLU A 48 -12.73 14.12 0.62
C GLU A 48 -11.67 15.17 0.24
N MET A 49 -11.18 15.16 -1.01
CA MET A 49 -10.26 16.19 -1.49
C MET A 49 -10.88 17.59 -1.50
N SER A 50 -12.17 17.70 -1.82
CA SER A 50 -12.90 18.97 -1.78
C SER A 50 -13.03 19.48 -0.36
N LEU A 51 -13.35 18.58 0.59
CA LEU A 51 -13.43 18.91 2.02
C LEU A 51 -12.07 19.40 2.54
N GLY A 52 -10.99 18.66 2.25
CA GLY A 52 -9.64 19.04 2.65
C GLY A 52 -9.25 20.41 2.09
N ARG A 53 -9.48 20.66 0.79
CA ARG A 53 -9.18 21.94 0.14
C ARG A 53 -10.03 23.10 0.68
N TYR A 54 -11.28 22.84 1.02
CA TYR A 54 -12.17 23.85 1.58
C TYR A 54 -11.71 24.30 2.97
N THR A 55 -11.34 23.36 3.81
CA THR A 55 -11.00 23.61 5.21
C THR A 55 -9.53 23.98 5.42
N GLY A 56 -8.62 23.46 4.60
CA GLY A 56 -7.17 23.64 4.77
C GLY A 56 -6.63 23.03 6.07
N ARG A 57 -7.31 22.01 6.63
CA ARG A 57 -7.01 21.41 7.93
C ARG A 57 -6.91 19.90 7.85
N ASP A 58 -6.41 19.30 8.96
CA ASP A 58 -6.44 17.85 9.18
C ASP A 58 -7.88 17.27 9.15
N PRO A 59 -8.05 15.95 9.02
CA PRO A 59 -9.38 15.34 8.93
C PRO A 59 -10.31 15.66 10.10
N VAL A 60 -9.79 15.70 11.34
CA VAL A 60 -10.62 15.95 12.53
C VAL A 60 -11.18 17.37 12.52
N GLN A 61 -10.32 18.35 12.26
CA GLN A 61 -10.73 19.74 12.17
C GLN A 61 -11.62 19.99 10.95
N SER A 62 -11.34 19.33 9.82
CA SER A 62 -12.15 19.43 8.61
C SER A 62 -13.58 19.01 8.83
N TYR A 63 -13.82 17.84 9.43
CA TYR A 63 -15.17 17.41 9.77
C TYR A 63 -15.83 18.26 10.86
N LYS A 64 -15.04 18.74 11.85
CA LYS A 64 -15.54 19.64 12.91
C LYS A 64 -16.05 20.97 12.35
N ILE A 65 -15.41 21.52 11.31
CA ILE A 65 -15.84 22.75 10.64
C ILE A 65 -17.18 22.55 9.95
N VAL A 66 -17.44 21.38 9.36
CA VAL A 66 -18.73 21.06 8.72
C VAL A 66 -19.82 20.90 9.78
N HIS A 67 -19.55 20.11 10.81
CA HIS A 67 -20.48 19.92 11.94
C HIS A 67 -19.74 19.44 13.19
N PRO A 68 -19.99 20.04 14.39
CA PRO A 68 -19.24 19.70 15.61
C PRO A 68 -19.26 18.21 15.99
N LYS A 69 -20.38 17.50 15.77
CA LYS A 69 -20.51 16.06 16.03
C LYS A 69 -19.79 15.20 15.00
N ALA A 70 -19.60 15.69 13.77
CA ALA A 70 -18.93 14.97 12.69
C ALA A 70 -17.42 14.82 12.94
N LYS A 71 -16.86 15.52 13.93
CA LYS A 71 -15.46 15.36 14.32
C LYS A 71 -15.09 13.88 14.60
N ILE A 72 -16.04 13.06 15.03
CA ILE A 72 -15.82 11.63 15.32
C ILE A 72 -15.40 10.87 14.06
N VAL A 73 -15.96 11.22 12.90
CA VAL A 73 -15.57 10.63 11.60
C VAL A 73 -14.11 10.97 11.29
N GLY A 74 -13.70 12.21 11.52
CA GLY A 74 -12.31 12.62 11.37
C GLY A 74 -11.35 11.88 12.30
N VAL A 75 -11.79 11.60 13.55
CA VAL A 75 -11.00 10.81 14.51
C VAL A 75 -10.77 9.38 13.97
N PHE A 76 -11.83 8.70 13.48
CA PHE A 76 -11.65 7.40 12.83
C PHE A 76 -10.74 7.49 11.60
N GLY A 77 -10.86 8.57 10.81
CA GLY A 77 -9.98 8.84 9.67
C GLY A 77 -8.51 9.06 10.04
N VAL A 78 -8.17 9.35 11.31
CA VAL A 78 -6.79 9.42 11.80
C VAL A 78 -6.35 8.12 12.47
N ILE A 79 -7.24 7.44 13.19
CA ILE A 79 -6.95 6.16 13.85
C ILE A 79 -6.66 5.08 12.81
N ALA A 80 -7.43 5.02 11.72
CA ALA A 80 -7.24 4.01 10.67
C ALA A 80 -5.82 4.01 10.06
N PRO A 81 -5.29 5.12 9.52
CA PRO A 81 -3.91 5.15 9.01
C PRO A 81 -2.85 4.90 10.09
N PHE A 82 -3.12 5.26 11.34
CA PHE A 82 -2.24 4.99 12.46
C PHE A 82 -2.10 3.47 12.72
N ILE A 83 -3.22 2.76 12.73
CA ILE A 83 -3.25 1.29 12.87
C ILE A 83 -2.67 0.62 11.63
N ILE A 84 -3.08 1.05 10.43
CA ILE A 84 -2.58 0.49 9.17
C ILE A 84 -1.06 0.62 9.10
N LEU A 85 -0.51 1.79 9.42
CA LEU A 85 0.93 2.02 9.34
C LEU A 85 1.71 1.11 10.30
N SER A 86 1.14 0.69 11.42
CA SER A 86 1.83 -0.18 12.39
C SER A 86 2.18 -1.55 11.82
N TYR A 87 1.33 -2.16 10.97
CA TYR A 87 1.67 -3.42 10.30
C TYR A 87 2.29 -3.20 8.91
N TYR A 88 1.88 -2.15 8.22
CA TYR A 88 2.37 -1.83 6.88
C TYR A 88 3.86 -1.50 6.87
N SER A 89 4.35 -0.85 7.91
CA SER A 89 5.77 -0.54 8.09
C SER A 89 6.64 -1.78 8.33
N VAL A 90 6.06 -2.86 8.86
CA VAL A 90 6.74 -4.16 8.95
C VAL A 90 7.02 -4.73 7.56
N ILE A 91 6.01 -4.71 6.67
CA ILE A 91 6.19 -5.11 5.27
C ILE A 91 7.22 -4.22 4.57
N GLY A 92 7.21 -2.91 4.87
CA GLY A 92 8.25 -1.98 4.42
C GLY A 92 9.66 -2.40 4.88
N GLY A 93 9.79 -2.91 6.09
CA GLY A 93 11.02 -3.50 6.61
C GLY A 93 11.46 -4.74 5.82
N TRP A 94 10.54 -5.63 5.48
CA TRP A 94 10.85 -6.80 4.63
C TRP A 94 11.37 -6.38 3.25
N ILE A 95 10.80 -5.32 2.68
CA ILE A 95 11.28 -4.75 1.41
C ILE A 95 12.73 -4.30 1.53
N ILE A 96 13.09 -3.61 2.62
CA ILE A 96 14.47 -3.16 2.84
C ILE A 96 15.43 -4.37 2.96
N LYS A 97 15.02 -5.43 3.68
CA LYS A 97 15.80 -6.67 3.74
C LYS A 97 16.06 -7.24 2.35
N TYR A 98 15.05 -7.27 1.49
CA TYR A 98 15.20 -7.75 0.12
C TYR A 98 16.16 -6.86 -0.70
N ILE A 99 16.04 -5.54 -0.59
CA ILE A 99 16.96 -4.59 -1.24
C ILE A 99 18.42 -4.88 -0.83
N ILE A 100 18.66 -5.03 0.47
CA ILE A 100 20.00 -5.29 1.00
C ILE A 100 20.50 -6.67 0.59
N SER A 101 19.65 -7.71 0.61
CA SER A 101 20.02 -9.04 0.14
C SER A 101 20.47 -9.00 -1.32
N TYR A 102 19.64 -8.46 -2.21
CA TYR A 102 20.01 -8.32 -3.62
C TYR A 102 21.25 -7.45 -3.86
N ALA A 103 21.48 -6.42 -3.04
CA ALA A 103 22.65 -5.57 -3.15
C ALA A 103 23.94 -6.24 -2.66
N THR A 104 23.87 -7.21 -1.77
CA THR A 104 25.05 -7.86 -1.16
C THR A 104 25.32 -9.25 -1.70
N THR A 105 24.27 -10.04 -1.92
CA THR A 105 24.37 -11.44 -2.36
C THR A 105 23.91 -11.66 -3.81
N PHE A 106 23.35 -10.64 -4.43
CA PHE A 106 22.69 -10.69 -5.75
C PHE A 106 21.51 -11.66 -5.82
N ASP A 107 20.95 -12.03 -4.66
CA ASP A 107 19.86 -12.98 -4.53
C ASP A 107 18.84 -12.55 -3.48
N ALA A 108 17.66 -13.16 -3.50
CA ALA A 108 16.63 -13.01 -2.47
C ALA A 108 17.11 -13.63 -1.15
N PRO A 109 16.50 -13.26 0.01
CA PRO A 109 16.66 -14.03 1.24
C PRO A 109 16.27 -15.49 0.99
N ALA A 110 17.12 -16.44 1.42
CA ALA A 110 16.99 -17.86 1.11
C ALA A 110 15.66 -18.48 1.56
N ASP A 111 15.11 -18.01 2.69
CA ASP A 111 13.82 -18.47 3.21
C ASP A 111 13.05 -17.29 3.79
N PHE A 112 12.00 -16.88 3.08
CA PHE A 112 11.10 -15.80 3.51
C PHE A 112 10.38 -16.16 4.81
N THR A 113 9.92 -17.40 4.97
CA THR A 113 9.17 -17.85 6.16
C THR A 113 10.04 -17.82 7.39
N ALA A 114 11.28 -18.32 7.29
CA ALA A 114 12.26 -18.27 8.38
C ALA A 114 12.62 -16.82 8.73
N PHE A 115 12.75 -15.95 7.73
CA PHE A 115 13.04 -14.53 7.94
C PHE A 115 11.91 -13.83 8.71
N ILE A 116 10.63 -13.99 8.32
CA ILE A 116 9.52 -13.31 9.01
C ILE A 116 9.26 -13.84 10.41
N ALA A 117 9.65 -15.09 10.68
CA ALA A 117 9.61 -15.66 12.02
C ALA A 117 10.77 -15.19 12.92
N SER A 118 11.80 -14.60 12.35
CA SER A 118 12.99 -14.12 13.07
C SER A 118 12.75 -12.75 13.72
N PRO A 119 13.30 -12.50 14.94
CA PRO A 119 13.31 -11.16 15.55
C PRO A 119 14.04 -10.09 14.71
N GLU A 120 14.81 -10.47 13.70
CA GLU A 120 15.48 -9.58 12.75
C GLU A 120 14.49 -8.64 12.05
N THR A 121 13.23 -9.05 11.88
CA THR A 121 12.16 -8.23 11.29
C THR A 121 11.96 -6.90 12.01
N VAL A 122 12.16 -6.85 13.33
CA VAL A 122 12.05 -5.62 14.14
C VAL A 122 13.12 -4.61 13.74
N ILE A 123 14.34 -5.08 13.41
CA ILE A 123 15.45 -4.21 12.98
C ILE A 123 15.10 -3.56 11.64
N TRP A 124 14.62 -4.33 10.69
CA TRP A 124 14.24 -3.81 9.37
C TRP A 124 13.01 -2.90 9.43
N HIS A 125 12.06 -3.21 10.31
CA HIS A 125 10.94 -2.32 10.63
C HIS A 125 11.44 -0.97 11.18
N LEU A 126 12.41 -0.98 12.11
CA LEU A 126 13.04 0.25 12.63
C LEU A 126 13.69 1.07 11.51
N VAL A 127 14.47 0.42 10.64
CA VAL A 127 15.14 1.10 9.50
C VAL A 127 14.11 1.75 8.59
N PHE A 128 13.04 1.02 8.25
CA PHE A 128 11.96 1.57 7.40
C PHE A 128 11.28 2.78 8.05
N MET A 129 10.93 2.69 9.34
CA MET A 129 10.31 3.80 10.06
C MET A 129 11.24 5.00 10.18
N ALA A 130 12.54 4.78 10.38
CA ALA A 130 13.52 5.88 10.39
C ALA A 130 13.58 6.61 9.05
N LEU A 131 13.53 5.88 7.92
CA LEU A 131 13.47 6.48 6.58
C LEU A 131 12.15 7.25 6.36
N ALA A 132 11.01 6.69 6.75
CA ALA A 132 9.71 7.36 6.64
C ALA A 132 9.69 8.66 7.47
N ILE A 133 10.20 8.63 8.70
CA ILE A 133 10.37 9.80 9.58
C ILE A 133 11.25 10.84 8.89
N ALA A 134 12.40 10.45 8.34
CA ALA A 134 13.33 11.37 7.68
C ALA A 134 12.72 12.09 6.46
N ILE A 135 11.86 11.38 5.69
CA ILE A 135 11.16 11.97 4.54
C ILE A 135 10.06 12.91 5.02
N CYS A 136 9.21 12.48 5.96
CA CYS A 136 8.11 13.29 6.51
C CYS A 136 8.62 14.53 7.27
N TYR A 137 9.83 14.48 7.82
CA TYR A 137 10.45 15.62 8.49
C TYR A 137 10.60 16.85 7.57
N LYS A 138 10.84 16.60 6.26
CA LYS A 138 10.95 17.66 5.24
C LYS A 138 9.59 18.18 4.74
N GLY A 139 8.49 17.64 5.25
CA GLY A 139 7.14 18.04 4.89
C GLY A 139 6.74 17.65 3.47
N VAL A 140 5.71 18.36 2.98
CA VAL A 140 5.13 18.11 1.65
C VAL A 140 6.19 18.14 0.54
N ALA A 141 7.19 19.01 0.64
CA ALA A 141 8.27 19.08 -0.36
C ALA A 141 9.12 17.80 -0.39
N GLY A 142 9.37 17.18 0.77
CA GLY A 142 10.07 15.89 0.84
C GLY A 142 9.25 14.75 0.22
N ILE A 143 7.96 14.71 0.54
CA ILE A 143 7.02 13.70 0.01
C ILE A 143 6.90 13.85 -1.51
N GLU A 144 6.71 15.08 -2.00
CA GLU A 144 6.60 15.36 -3.43
C GLU A 144 7.87 14.97 -4.20
N LYS A 145 9.06 15.28 -3.65
CA LYS A 145 10.33 14.91 -4.26
C LYS A 145 10.50 13.38 -4.35
N ALA A 146 10.15 12.66 -3.29
CA ALA A 146 10.17 11.21 -3.29
C ALA A 146 9.21 10.65 -4.35
N SER A 147 7.95 11.08 -4.36
CA SER A 147 6.93 10.61 -5.29
C SER A 147 7.29 10.90 -6.76
N LYS A 148 7.91 12.05 -7.07
CA LYS A 148 8.34 12.40 -8.44
C LYS A 148 9.34 11.41 -9.03
N ILE A 149 10.17 10.77 -8.22
CA ILE A 149 11.18 9.81 -8.68
C ILE A 149 10.60 8.40 -8.63
N MET A 150 9.96 8.04 -7.54
CA MET A 150 9.58 6.66 -7.25
C MET A 150 8.38 6.18 -8.07
N LEU A 151 7.37 7.04 -8.31
CA LEU A 151 6.20 6.64 -9.10
C LEU A 151 6.55 6.30 -10.56
N PRO A 152 7.24 7.15 -11.33
CA PRO A 152 7.62 6.78 -12.69
C PRO A 152 8.54 5.55 -12.73
N ALA A 153 9.48 5.45 -11.78
CA ALA A 153 10.36 4.28 -11.68
C ALA A 153 9.55 3.00 -11.45
N LEU A 154 8.59 3.02 -10.53
CA LEU A 154 7.72 1.88 -10.26
C LEU A 154 6.93 1.44 -11.50
N PHE A 155 6.33 2.40 -12.25
CA PHE A 155 5.60 2.09 -13.47
C PHE A 155 6.49 1.42 -14.53
N VAL A 156 7.68 1.99 -14.80
CA VAL A 156 8.62 1.44 -15.79
C VAL A 156 9.08 0.05 -15.39
N LEU A 157 9.47 -0.13 -14.13
CA LEU A 157 9.95 -1.43 -13.64
C LEU A 157 8.84 -2.48 -13.65
N LEU A 158 7.62 -2.11 -13.26
CA LEU A 158 6.49 -3.01 -13.29
C LEU A 158 6.15 -3.45 -14.73
N ILE A 159 6.22 -2.54 -15.71
CA ILE A 159 6.05 -2.89 -17.12
C ILE A 159 7.12 -3.89 -17.58
N ILE A 160 8.38 -3.71 -17.18
CA ILE A 160 9.47 -4.64 -17.55
C ILE A 160 9.19 -6.03 -16.94
N ILE A 161 8.81 -6.10 -15.66
CA ILE A 161 8.48 -7.35 -14.98
C ILE A 161 7.25 -8.00 -15.63
N MET A 162 6.23 -7.21 -15.96
CA MET A 162 5.03 -7.66 -16.66
C MET A 162 5.37 -8.30 -18.01
N ILE A 163 6.18 -7.62 -18.84
CA ILE A 163 6.63 -8.16 -20.13
C ILE A 163 7.37 -9.49 -19.91
N ARG A 164 8.26 -9.55 -18.93
CA ARG A 164 8.99 -10.79 -18.63
C ARG A 164 8.06 -11.91 -18.16
N SER A 165 7.11 -11.60 -17.30
CA SER A 165 6.17 -12.58 -16.77
C SER A 165 5.27 -13.17 -17.87
N VAL A 166 4.78 -12.37 -18.82
CA VAL A 166 3.93 -12.86 -19.91
C VAL A 166 4.71 -13.62 -20.99
N THR A 167 6.03 -13.48 -21.05
CA THR A 167 6.90 -14.25 -21.96
C THR A 167 7.36 -15.57 -21.37
N LEU A 168 6.99 -15.92 -20.14
CA LEU A 168 7.25 -17.24 -19.55
C LEU A 168 6.43 -18.31 -20.28
N GLU A 169 7.03 -19.47 -20.49
CA GLU A 169 6.31 -20.63 -21.06
C GLU A 169 5.18 -21.04 -20.10
N GLY A 170 3.95 -21.15 -20.58
CA GLY A 170 2.77 -21.42 -19.75
C GLY A 170 2.09 -20.20 -19.14
N ALA A 171 2.56 -18.97 -19.39
CA ALA A 171 2.00 -17.72 -18.87
C ALA A 171 0.50 -17.52 -19.17
N SER A 172 0.01 -18.12 -20.25
CA SER A 172 -1.39 -18.02 -20.70
C SER A 172 -2.41 -18.45 -19.64
N VAL A 173 -2.06 -19.37 -18.75
CA VAL A 173 -2.94 -19.82 -17.65
C VAL A 173 -3.22 -18.69 -16.69
N GLY A 174 -2.18 -17.93 -16.30
CA GLY A 174 -2.32 -16.77 -15.42
C GLY A 174 -3.09 -15.62 -16.08
N LEU A 175 -2.89 -15.37 -17.38
CA LEU A 175 -3.66 -14.38 -18.12
C LEU A 175 -5.14 -14.75 -18.22
N LYS A 176 -5.44 -16.01 -18.49
CA LYS A 176 -6.83 -16.52 -18.47
C LYS A 176 -7.48 -16.38 -17.11
N PHE A 177 -6.74 -16.60 -16.03
CA PHE A 177 -7.24 -16.39 -14.67
C PHE A 177 -7.71 -14.96 -14.42
N ILE A 178 -6.97 -13.96 -14.97
CA ILE A 178 -7.28 -12.52 -14.82
C ILE A 178 -8.47 -12.12 -15.69
N PHE A 179 -8.51 -12.56 -16.96
CA PHE A 179 -9.36 -11.98 -17.99
C PHE A 179 -10.48 -12.90 -18.48
N GLU A 180 -10.45 -14.20 -18.15
CA GLU A 180 -11.49 -15.12 -18.56
C GLU A 180 -12.60 -15.17 -17.51
N PRO A 181 -13.87 -14.93 -17.90
CA PRO A 181 -14.99 -15.02 -16.99
C PRO A 181 -15.11 -16.43 -16.40
N LYS A 182 -14.85 -16.60 -15.12
CA LYS A 182 -14.98 -17.86 -14.39
C LYS A 182 -15.67 -17.60 -13.07
N GLY A 183 -16.66 -18.43 -12.75
CA GLY A 183 -17.40 -18.36 -11.48
C GLY A 183 -18.46 -17.25 -11.45
N GLY A 184 -19.19 -17.18 -10.33
CA GLY A 184 -20.24 -16.20 -10.07
C GLY A 184 -19.78 -15.10 -9.10
N PHE A 185 -20.55 -14.04 -9.05
CA PHE A 185 -20.40 -13.00 -8.05
C PHE A 185 -20.86 -13.54 -6.68
N THR A 186 -19.97 -13.54 -5.71
CA THR A 186 -20.27 -13.90 -4.32
C THR A 186 -20.26 -12.65 -3.44
N LEU A 187 -20.99 -12.69 -2.34
CA LEU A 187 -20.95 -11.58 -1.36
C LEU A 187 -19.53 -11.35 -0.84
N SER A 188 -18.75 -12.41 -0.69
CA SER A 188 -17.34 -12.35 -0.29
C SER A 188 -16.50 -11.58 -1.32
N SER A 189 -16.62 -11.91 -2.62
CA SER A 189 -15.87 -11.22 -3.69
C SER A 189 -16.27 -9.76 -3.83
N ILE A 190 -17.57 -9.45 -3.65
CA ILE A 190 -18.08 -8.08 -3.66
C ILE A 190 -17.51 -7.27 -2.49
N ASN A 191 -17.56 -7.81 -1.26
CA ASN A 191 -17.02 -7.15 -0.07
C ASN A 191 -15.50 -6.96 -0.16
N ALA A 192 -14.78 -7.98 -0.65
CA ALA A 192 -13.34 -7.89 -0.86
C ALA A 192 -12.97 -6.80 -1.87
N ALA A 193 -13.69 -6.71 -3.00
CA ALA A 193 -13.46 -5.68 -4.01
C ALA A 193 -13.80 -4.28 -3.48
N LEU A 194 -14.90 -4.11 -2.73
CA LEU A 194 -15.26 -2.86 -2.09
C LEU A 194 -14.18 -2.41 -1.10
N GLY A 195 -13.76 -3.30 -0.19
CA GLY A 195 -12.69 -3.01 0.77
C GLY A 195 -11.38 -2.64 0.08
N GLN A 196 -11.05 -3.31 -1.04
CA GLN A 196 -9.85 -2.99 -1.82
C GLN A 196 -9.92 -1.60 -2.47
N VAL A 197 -11.07 -1.16 -2.95
CA VAL A 197 -11.23 0.22 -3.50
C VAL A 197 -10.93 1.26 -2.43
N PHE A 198 -11.50 1.12 -1.23
CA PHE A 198 -11.26 2.06 -0.14
C PHE A 198 -9.78 2.05 0.27
N TYR A 199 -9.19 0.88 0.36
CA TYR A 199 -7.78 0.72 0.74
C TYR A 199 -6.84 1.28 -0.32
N SER A 200 -7.02 0.91 -1.61
CA SER A 200 -6.14 1.30 -2.72
C SER A 200 -6.17 2.80 -2.95
N LEU A 201 -7.37 3.38 -3.03
CA LEU A 201 -7.54 4.82 -3.24
C LEU A 201 -7.35 5.66 -1.95
N SER A 202 -6.98 5.02 -0.84
CA SER A 202 -6.73 5.69 0.46
C SER A 202 -7.94 6.48 0.97
N LEU A 203 -9.17 5.96 0.76
CA LEU A 203 -10.43 6.60 1.13
C LEU A 203 -10.80 6.32 2.57
N CYS A 204 -11.49 7.24 3.20
CA CYS A 204 -11.95 7.18 4.61
C CYS A 204 -10.84 7.05 5.66
N MET A 205 -9.58 7.20 5.24
CA MET A 205 -8.39 7.16 6.09
C MET A 205 -7.80 8.56 6.34
N GLY A 206 -8.52 9.62 6.02
CA GLY A 206 -8.06 10.99 6.16
C GLY A 206 -6.93 11.40 5.21
N ILE A 207 -6.37 10.48 4.40
CA ILE A 207 -5.25 10.74 3.49
C ILE A 207 -5.67 11.74 2.41
N THR A 208 -6.76 11.47 1.71
CA THR A 208 -7.28 12.33 0.64
C THR A 208 -7.73 13.70 1.15
N ILE A 209 -8.26 13.80 2.39
CA ILE A 209 -8.54 15.07 3.06
C ILE A 209 -7.25 15.83 3.34
N THR A 210 -6.25 15.16 3.92
CA THR A 210 -4.95 15.77 4.24
C THR A 210 -4.26 16.29 2.99
N TYR A 211 -4.18 15.48 1.92
CA TYR A 211 -3.60 15.96 0.66
C TYR A 211 -4.48 16.98 -0.05
N GLY A 212 -5.81 16.89 0.10
CA GLY A 212 -6.76 17.89 -0.33
C GLY A 212 -6.47 19.27 0.28
N SER A 213 -6.10 19.32 1.58
CA SER A 213 -5.77 20.55 2.29
C SER A 213 -4.52 21.24 1.73
N TYR A 214 -3.64 20.51 1.06
CA TYR A 214 -2.43 21.04 0.43
C TYR A 214 -2.64 21.46 -1.02
N LEU A 215 -3.82 21.17 -1.61
CA LEU A 215 -4.10 21.49 -3.01
C LEU A 215 -4.31 22.99 -3.23
N SER A 216 -3.72 23.50 -4.31
CA SER A 216 -4.00 24.84 -4.80
C SER A 216 -5.47 25.02 -5.19
N LYS A 217 -6.04 26.21 -4.96
CA LYS A 217 -7.40 26.57 -5.40
C LYS A 217 -7.60 26.47 -6.92
N LYS A 218 -6.50 26.50 -7.71
CA LYS A 218 -6.53 26.41 -9.18
C LYS A 218 -6.61 24.97 -9.69
N GLU A 219 -6.36 23.98 -8.83
CA GLU A 219 -6.41 22.56 -9.23
C GLU A 219 -7.81 22.09 -9.55
N ASN A 220 -7.94 21.34 -10.63
CA ASN A 220 -9.21 20.71 -11.04
C ASN A 220 -9.37 19.37 -10.30
N ILE A 221 -10.13 19.35 -9.21
CA ILE A 221 -10.32 18.14 -8.37
C ILE A 221 -10.88 16.97 -9.19
N PRO A 222 -11.96 17.08 -9.97
CA PRO A 222 -12.47 15.97 -10.77
C PRO A 222 -11.41 15.35 -11.69
N LYS A 223 -10.66 16.19 -12.40
CA LYS A 223 -9.57 15.72 -13.28
C LYS A 223 -8.47 15.03 -12.49
N SER A 224 -8.08 15.61 -11.34
CA SER A 224 -7.03 15.05 -10.47
C SER A 224 -7.46 13.70 -9.87
N CYS A 225 -8.69 13.57 -9.37
CA CYS A 225 -9.21 12.32 -8.82
C CYS A 225 -9.32 11.23 -9.90
N GLY A 226 -9.82 11.57 -11.09
CA GLY A 226 -9.89 10.64 -12.20
C GLY A 226 -8.49 10.15 -12.64
N LEU A 227 -7.50 11.05 -12.67
CA LEU A 227 -6.12 10.67 -12.99
C LEU A 227 -5.50 9.77 -11.92
N ILE A 228 -5.69 10.10 -10.63
CA ILE A 228 -5.18 9.28 -9.52
C ILE A 228 -5.80 7.89 -9.55
N ALA A 229 -7.13 7.81 -9.62
CA ALA A 229 -7.83 6.54 -9.66
C ALA A 229 -7.47 5.71 -10.91
N GLY A 230 -7.30 6.36 -12.06
CA GLY A 230 -6.87 5.70 -13.30
C GLY A 230 -5.45 5.13 -13.19
N MET A 231 -4.50 5.90 -12.65
CA MET A 231 -3.12 5.44 -12.45
C MET A 231 -3.05 4.32 -11.42
N ASP A 232 -3.77 4.42 -10.31
CA ASP A 232 -3.87 3.40 -9.27
C ASP A 232 -4.40 2.07 -9.83
N THR A 233 -5.53 2.14 -10.52
CA THR A 233 -6.17 0.99 -11.17
C THR A 233 -5.27 0.34 -12.23
N MET A 234 -4.63 1.15 -13.07
CA MET A 234 -3.73 0.66 -14.10
C MET A 234 -2.54 -0.08 -13.48
N LEU A 235 -1.97 0.47 -12.41
CA LEU A 235 -0.87 -0.19 -11.70
C LEU A 235 -1.32 -1.50 -11.04
N ALA A 236 -2.51 -1.54 -10.45
CA ALA A 236 -3.08 -2.76 -9.87
C ALA A 236 -3.26 -3.87 -10.92
N ILE A 237 -3.77 -3.52 -12.11
CA ILE A 237 -3.91 -4.47 -13.23
C ILE A 237 -2.54 -4.94 -13.71
N PHE A 238 -1.58 -4.03 -13.89
CA PHE A 238 -0.21 -4.39 -14.30
C PHE A 238 0.45 -5.31 -13.28
N ALA A 239 0.25 -5.08 -11.98
CA ALA A 239 0.73 -5.95 -10.92
C ALA A 239 0.10 -7.36 -11.03
N GLY A 240 -1.20 -7.45 -11.30
CA GLY A 240 -1.86 -8.72 -11.57
C GLY A 240 -1.23 -9.46 -12.76
N ILE A 241 -1.04 -8.76 -13.89
CA ILE A 241 -0.43 -9.33 -15.10
C ILE A 241 1.06 -9.70 -14.87
N ALA A 242 1.77 -8.96 -14.01
CA ALA A 242 3.14 -9.30 -13.64
C ALA A 242 3.24 -10.54 -12.74
N ILE A 243 2.27 -10.75 -11.85
CA ILE A 243 2.32 -11.75 -10.79
C ILE A 243 1.67 -13.07 -11.22
N PHE A 244 0.43 -13.07 -11.73
CA PHE A 244 -0.31 -14.32 -11.97
C PHE A 244 0.30 -15.26 -13.01
N PRO A 245 0.83 -14.79 -14.17
CA PRO A 245 1.53 -15.70 -15.06
C PRO A 245 2.67 -16.45 -14.37
N ALA A 246 3.48 -15.72 -13.58
CA ALA A 246 4.57 -16.32 -12.82
C ALA A 246 4.08 -17.27 -11.71
N VAL A 247 3.01 -16.91 -10.99
CA VAL A 247 2.38 -17.77 -9.96
C VAL A 247 2.03 -19.13 -10.53
N PHE A 248 1.33 -19.16 -11.66
CA PHE A 248 0.90 -20.42 -12.28
C PHE A 248 2.06 -21.19 -12.93
N VAL A 249 3.03 -20.50 -13.55
CA VAL A 249 4.23 -21.13 -14.13
C VAL A 249 5.09 -21.78 -13.05
N PHE A 250 5.26 -21.14 -11.91
CA PHE A 250 6.07 -21.66 -10.80
C PHE A 250 5.28 -22.56 -9.82
N GLY A 251 4.01 -22.85 -10.10
CA GLY A 251 3.17 -23.73 -9.28
C GLY A 251 2.90 -23.18 -7.88
N LEU A 252 2.78 -21.85 -7.73
CA LEU A 252 2.50 -21.20 -6.46
C LEU A 252 0.99 -20.98 -6.27
N GLU A 253 0.58 -20.84 -5.01
CA GLU A 253 -0.82 -20.58 -4.68
C GLU A 253 -1.19 -19.10 -4.86
N PRO A 254 -2.22 -18.75 -5.64
CA PRO A 254 -2.60 -17.37 -5.91
C PRO A 254 -3.04 -16.56 -4.68
N GLY A 255 -3.36 -17.24 -3.59
CA GLY A 255 -3.93 -16.63 -2.37
C GLY A 255 -3.01 -16.59 -1.15
N GLN A 256 -1.68 -16.57 -1.32
CA GLN A 256 -0.70 -16.70 -0.21
C GLN A 256 -0.42 -15.41 0.61
N GLY A 257 -1.19 -14.33 0.44
CA GLY A 257 -0.95 -13.09 1.18
C GLY A 257 0.38 -12.42 0.82
N PRO A 258 1.16 -11.90 1.80
CA PRO A 258 2.45 -11.24 1.53
C PRO A 258 3.46 -12.14 0.83
N GLY A 259 3.39 -13.45 1.06
CA GLY A 259 4.22 -14.46 0.37
C GLY A 259 4.08 -14.42 -1.15
N LEU A 260 2.97 -13.89 -1.66
CA LEU A 260 2.76 -13.77 -3.10
C LEU A 260 3.84 -12.89 -3.77
N ILE A 261 4.18 -11.74 -3.19
CA ILE A 261 5.24 -10.88 -3.72
C ILE A 261 6.62 -11.45 -3.39
N PHE A 262 6.85 -11.75 -2.13
CA PHE A 262 8.18 -12.13 -1.63
C PHE A 262 8.61 -13.54 -2.05
N GLY A 263 7.66 -14.39 -2.46
CA GLY A 263 7.93 -15.72 -3.01
C GLY A 263 7.90 -15.77 -4.55
N THR A 264 7.06 -14.95 -5.20
CA THR A 264 6.86 -15.02 -6.66
C THR A 264 7.85 -14.13 -7.42
N LEU A 265 7.97 -12.85 -7.04
CA LEU A 265 8.81 -11.91 -7.78
C LEU A 265 10.30 -12.30 -7.79
N PRO A 266 10.90 -12.82 -6.71
CA PRO A 266 12.27 -13.33 -6.77
C PRO A 266 12.48 -14.36 -7.88
N LYS A 267 11.56 -15.30 -8.07
CA LYS A 267 11.65 -16.30 -9.15
C LYS A 267 11.58 -15.67 -10.55
N VAL A 268 10.80 -14.59 -10.69
CA VAL A 268 10.78 -13.82 -11.94
C VAL A 268 12.11 -13.12 -12.15
N PHE A 269 12.70 -12.53 -11.12
CA PHE A 269 13.99 -11.87 -11.20
C PHE A 269 15.13 -12.85 -11.50
N GLU A 270 15.15 -14.04 -10.87
CA GLU A 270 16.09 -15.11 -11.17
C GLU A 270 16.04 -15.54 -12.65
N ALA A 271 14.85 -15.54 -13.24
CA ALA A 271 14.65 -15.84 -14.66
C ALA A 271 15.02 -14.67 -15.61
N MET A 272 15.54 -13.53 -15.09
CA MET A 272 15.88 -12.34 -15.87
C MET A 272 17.39 -12.10 -15.89
N THR A 273 17.95 -11.73 -17.05
CA THR A 273 19.32 -11.22 -17.13
C THR A 273 19.42 -9.90 -16.35
N GLY A 274 20.30 -9.85 -15.34
CA GLY A 274 20.42 -8.68 -14.47
C GLY A 274 19.25 -8.51 -13.48
N GLY A 275 18.49 -9.57 -13.19
CA GLY A 275 17.32 -9.55 -12.36
C GLY A 275 17.53 -8.95 -10.97
N SER A 276 18.69 -9.15 -10.36
CA SER A 276 19.03 -8.56 -9.07
C SER A 276 19.02 -7.03 -9.08
N ILE A 277 19.46 -6.40 -10.18
CA ILE A 277 19.42 -4.93 -10.36
C ILE A 277 17.97 -4.47 -10.46
N PHE A 278 17.15 -5.19 -11.24
CA PHE A 278 15.71 -4.91 -11.34
C PHE A 278 14.98 -5.09 -10.01
N ALA A 279 15.35 -6.11 -9.23
CA ALA A 279 14.80 -6.34 -7.90
C ALA A 279 15.10 -5.17 -6.95
N ILE A 280 16.35 -4.71 -6.88
CA ILE A 280 16.74 -3.55 -6.07
C ILE A 280 15.94 -2.32 -6.47
N ALA A 281 15.87 -2.01 -7.77
CA ALA A 281 15.16 -0.86 -8.28
C ALA A 281 13.65 -0.94 -7.98
N PHE A 282 13.04 -2.12 -8.20
CA PHE A 282 11.62 -2.36 -7.96
C PHE A 282 11.25 -2.18 -6.49
N PHE A 283 11.95 -2.84 -5.59
CA PHE A 283 11.67 -2.72 -4.16
C PHE A 283 11.95 -1.30 -3.63
N THR A 284 12.95 -0.60 -4.18
CA THR A 284 13.22 0.79 -3.81
C THR A 284 12.10 1.75 -4.23
N ALA A 285 11.36 1.44 -5.27
CA ALA A 285 10.29 2.29 -5.79
C ALA A 285 8.97 2.20 -4.99
N ILE A 286 8.87 1.31 -3.99
CA ILE A 286 7.63 1.07 -3.23
C ILE A 286 7.57 1.95 -1.97
N THR A 287 6.73 3.00 -1.92
CA THR A 287 6.73 3.98 -0.80
C THR A 287 5.42 4.62 -0.41
N SER A 288 4.33 3.93 -0.33
CA SER A 288 3.05 4.52 0.12
C SER A 288 2.93 4.78 1.64
N ALA A 289 3.81 4.22 2.47
CA ALA A 289 3.79 4.39 3.93
C ALA A 289 3.96 5.85 4.42
N ILE A 290 4.63 6.67 3.61
CA ILE A 290 4.86 8.10 3.92
C ILE A 290 3.53 8.85 4.07
N ALA A 291 2.55 8.51 3.24
CA ALA A 291 1.24 9.15 3.25
C ALA A 291 0.45 8.84 4.54
N LEU A 292 0.52 7.60 5.01
CA LEU A 292 -0.12 7.18 6.26
C LEU A 292 0.47 7.95 7.46
N LEU A 293 1.78 8.12 7.50
CA LEU A 293 2.45 8.88 8.56
C LEU A 293 2.06 10.37 8.50
N GLU A 294 1.95 10.94 7.30
CA GLU A 294 1.60 12.36 7.13
C GLU A 294 0.22 12.72 7.70
N VAL A 295 -0.77 11.83 7.60
CA VAL A 295 -2.10 12.06 8.20
C VAL A 295 -1.99 12.24 9.71
N VAL A 296 -1.28 11.33 10.37
CA VAL A 296 -1.13 11.34 11.82
C VAL A 296 -0.31 12.56 12.27
N VAL A 297 0.70 12.91 11.49
CA VAL A 297 1.54 14.11 11.73
C VAL A 297 0.73 15.38 11.56
N SER A 298 -0.06 15.51 10.49
CA SER A 298 -0.89 16.71 10.25
C SER A 298 -1.93 16.88 11.35
N PHE A 299 -2.54 15.79 11.82
CA PHE A 299 -3.43 15.83 12.97
C PHE A 299 -2.74 16.35 14.23
N ALA A 300 -1.53 15.88 14.56
CA ALA A 300 -0.80 16.36 15.73
C ALA A 300 -0.40 17.85 15.62
N ILE A 301 -0.11 18.32 14.41
CA ILE A 301 0.19 19.74 14.15
C ILE A 301 -1.08 20.60 14.32
N ASP A 302 -2.17 20.25 13.63
CA ASP A 302 -3.36 21.08 13.53
C ASP A 302 -4.25 21.00 14.79
N SER A 303 -4.32 19.82 15.42
CA SER A 303 -5.20 19.58 16.58
C SER A 303 -4.51 19.77 17.93
N TRP A 304 -3.21 19.48 18.02
CA TRP A 304 -2.45 19.62 19.29
C TRP A 304 -1.44 20.76 19.26
N GLY A 305 -1.29 21.46 18.14
CA GLY A 305 -0.36 22.59 18.02
C GLY A 305 1.11 22.18 18.10
N TRP A 306 1.45 20.92 17.79
CA TRP A 306 2.83 20.46 17.85
C TRP A 306 3.65 21.00 16.69
N SER A 307 4.92 21.27 16.95
CA SER A 307 5.86 21.52 15.85
C SER A 307 6.00 20.27 14.99
N ARG A 308 6.23 20.45 13.69
CA ARG A 308 6.41 19.32 12.76
C ARG A 308 7.48 18.35 13.22
N LYS A 309 8.61 18.86 13.74
CA LYS A 309 9.70 18.03 14.26
C LYS A 309 9.22 17.08 15.36
N LYS A 310 8.48 17.63 16.35
CA LYS A 310 7.92 16.86 17.46
C LYS A 310 6.87 15.87 16.96
N ALA A 311 5.95 16.29 16.11
CA ALA A 311 4.88 15.45 15.58
C ALA A 311 5.43 14.24 14.82
N VAL A 312 6.35 14.45 13.89
CA VAL A 312 6.96 13.37 13.10
C VAL A 312 7.73 12.39 13.99
N ALA A 313 8.55 12.89 14.93
CA ALA A 313 9.33 12.03 15.81
C ALA A 313 8.44 11.21 16.75
N VAL A 314 7.53 11.86 17.48
CA VAL A 314 6.68 11.16 18.48
C VAL A 314 5.74 10.18 17.80
N MET A 315 5.03 10.63 16.73
CA MET A 315 4.08 9.75 16.04
C MET A 315 4.80 8.58 15.35
N GLY A 316 5.94 8.82 14.71
CA GLY A 316 6.72 7.77 14.08
C GLY A 316 7.23 6.73 15.07
N ILE A 317 7.74 7.16 16.24
CA ILE A 317 8.17 6.25 17.33
C ILE A 317 6.97 5.46 17.87
N THR A 318 5.82 6.12 18.08
CA THR A 318 4.62 5.43 18.59
C THR A 318 4.13 4.36 17.60
N VAL A 319 4.10 4.67 16.30
CA VAL A 319 3.76 3.68 15.26
C VAL A 319 4.76 2.54 15.24
N PHE A 320 6.05 2.82 15.35
CA PHE A 320 7.08 1.79 15.45
C PHE A 320 6.81 0.85 16.64
N CYS A 321 6.60 1.40 17.84
CA CYS A 321 6.31 0.59 19.03
C CYS A 321 5.05 -0.27 18.85
N LEU A 322 3.99 0.28 18.25
CA LEU A 322 2.75 -0.46 17.97
C LEU A 322 2.94 -1.54 16.87
N GLY A 323 3.92 -1.37 16.00
CA GLY A 323 4.23 -2.35 14.96
C GLY A 323 5.08 -3.54 15.45
N ILE A 324 5.74 -3.45 16.62
CA ILE A 324 6.57 -4.53 17.15
C ILE A 324 5.79 -5.85 17.31
N PRO A 325 4.56 -5.88 17.90
CA PRO A 325 3.76 -7.10 17.96
C PRO A 325 3.47 -7.69 16.59
N SER A 326 3.19 -6.86 15.57
CA SER A 326 3.00 -7.30 14.19
C SER A 326 4.28 -7.91 13.60
N ALA A 327 5.44 -7.30 13.86
CA ALA A 327 6.74 -7.78 13.38
C ALA A 327 7.12 -9.14 13.99
N LEU A 328 6.70 -9.41 15.23
CA LEU A 328 7.00 -10.65 15.96
C LEU A 328 5.92 -11.72 15.79
N SER A 329 4.81 -11.45 15.12
CA SER A 329 3.61 -12.30 15.09
C SER A 329 3.78 -13.61 14.33
N PHE A 330 4.82 -13.75 13.49
CA PHE A 330 5.13 -14.98 12.76
C PHE A 330 6.20 -15.84 13.46
N GLY A 331 6.76 -15.36 14.57
CA GLY A 331 7.82 -16.03 15.33
C GLY A 331 7.55 -16.00 16.82
N VAL A 332 8.19 -15.07 17.55
CA VAL A 332 8.15 -15.00 19.03
C VAL A 332 6.71 -14.92 19.57
N LEU A 333 5.81 -14.25 18.88
CA LEU A 333 4.39 -14.13 19.24
C LEU A 333 3.47 -15.01 18.37
N GLY A 334 4.03 -16.02 17.68
CA GLY A 334 3.29 -16.87 16.75
C GLY A 334 2.14 -17.64 17.39
N ASP A 335 2.24 -17.98 18.67
CA ASP A 335 1.19 -18.65 19.43
C ASP A 335 0.06 -17.72 19.90
N ILE A 336 0.26 -16.39 19.79
CA ILE A 336 -0.73 -15.40 20.21
C ILE A 336 -1.65 -15.13 19.03
N THR A 337 -2.92 -15.54 19.14
CA THR A 337 -3.95 -15.28 18.16
C THR A 337 -5.07 -14.42 18.74
N ILE A 338 -5.61 -13.51 17.90
CA ILE A 338 -6.78 -12.68 18.20
C ILE A 338 -7.89 -13.11 17.22
N LEU A 339 -8.98 -13.63 17.72
CA LEU A 339 -10.08 -14.18 16.91
C LEU A 339 -9.62 -15.23 15.89
N ASN A 340 -8.66 -16.08 16.25
CA ASN A 340 -8.02 -17.11 15.40
C ASN A 340 -7.13 -16.55 14.27
N TYR A 341 -6.74 -15.30 14.32
CA TYR A 341 -5.79 -14.68 13.39
C TYR A 341 -4.49 -14.32 14.09
N SER A 342 -3.37 -14.35 13.38
CA SER A 342 -2.13 -13.78 13.89
C SER A 342 -2.32 -12.29 14.23
N VAL A 343 -1.50 -11.72 15.10
CA VAL A 343 -1.57 -10.28 15.41
C VAL A 343 -1.45 -9.44 14.15
N PHE A 344 -0.56 -9.82 13.23
CA PHE A 344 -0.38 -9.17 11.94
C PHE A 344 -1.65 -9.21 11.08
N ASP A 345 -2.23 -10.41 10.91
CA ASP A 345 -3.43 -10.57 10.08
C ASP A 345 -4.65 -9.88 10.70
N PHE A 346 -4.80 -9.95 12.03
CA PHE A 346 -5.88 -9.27 12.73
C PHE A 346 -5.83 -7.76 12.52
N ILE A 347 -4.67 -7.14 12.69
CA ILE A 347 -4.50 -5.70 12.46
C ILE A 347 -4.70 -5.37 10.96
N GLY A 348 -4.30 -6.25 10.07
CA GLY A 348 -4.48 -6.10 8.62
C GLY A 348 -5.94 -6.21 8.14
N MET A 349 -6.85 -6.72 8.99
CA MET A 349 -8.30 -6.77 8.71
C MET A 349 -9.06 -5.51 9.13
N ILE A 350 -8.52 -4.73 10.07
CA ILE A 350 -9.07 -3.45 10.51
C ILE A 350 -8.86 -2.38 9.45
#